data_d830d13357f77764dc2e595facc12b2f
#
_entry.id   d830d13357f77764dc2e595facc12b2f
#
_cell.length_a   1.000
_cell.length_b   1.000
_cell.length_c   1.000
_cell.angle_alpha   90.00
_cell.angle_beta   90.00
_cell.angle_gamma   90.00
#
_symmetry.space_group_name_H-M   'P 1'
#
loop_
_entity.id
_entity.type
_entity.pdbx_description
1 polymer ?
#
loop_
_entity_poly.entity_id
_entity_poly.type
_entity_poly.pdbx_seq_one_letter_code
_entity_poly.pdbx_strand_id
1 'polypeptide(L)'
;VYTVTHLDTVPPQLNRFLHQLFIASVIMVLFFNFLYVLILNRNQERLTKRTFGAVIAPLAIAAAVIIAGKLEFFASDKGAYSYGPMADMVYVCGLIYLVMTFGIIYSKKCTLSSYQKISVQVGMFIWLGSLVVQRIFPTALLSGLGCVLMVLCVYFSFENQRENYDAETMCFNRNAFHRQMAEYYANRKPLSIVNVTLENYERINTMYGHCLLYTS
;
A
#
# COMPACT_ATOMS: atom_id res chain seq x y z
N VAL A 1 4.43 20.94 10.75
CA VAL A 1 5.78 21.27 10.30
C VAL A 1 5.83 22.65 9.68
N TYR A 2 5.07 22.97 8.63
CA TYR A 2 5.05 24.29 7.99
C TYR A 2 4.79 25.44 9.00
N THR A 3 3.76 25.28 9.86
CA THR A 3 3.42 26.28 10.86
C THR A 3 4.54 26.50 11.89
N VAL A 4 5.24 25.43 12.26
CA VAL A 4 6.33 25.48 13.26
C VAL A 4 7.58 26.18 12.72
N THR A 5 7.88 26.02 11.42
CA THR A 5 9.01 26.69 10.79
C THR A 5 8.85 28.19 10.62
N HIS A 6 7.62 28.69 10.69
CA HIS A 6 7.29 30.12 10.55
C HIS A 6 7.10 30.83 11.90
N LEU A 7 7.18 30.12 13.01
CA LEU A 7 7.10 30.68 14.35
C LEU A 7 8.54 30.89 14.88
N ASP A 8 8.99 32.13 14.92
CA ASP A 8 10.31 32.53 15.46
C ASP A 8 10.53 32.12 16.93
N THR A 9 9.46 31.70 17.60
CA THR A 9 9.43 31.31 19.02
C THR A 9 9.74 29.85 19.27
N VAL A 10 9.86 29.01 18.22
CA VAL A 10 10.05 27.55 18.38
C VAL A 10 11.51 27.21 18.62
N PRO A 11 11.86 26.46 19.68
CA PRO A 11 13.23 26.01 19.91
C PRO A 11 13.77 25.19 18.72
N PRO A 12 15.02 25.42 18.28
CA PRO A 12 15.60 24.71 17.12
C PRO A 12 15.56 23.18 17.26
N GLN A 13 15.67 22.69 18.50
CA GLN A 13 15.62 21.26 18.80
C GLN A 13 14.23 20.66 18.51
N LEU A 14 13.15 21.36 18.88
CA LEU A 14 11.77 20.93 18.63
C LEU A 14 11.47 20.95 17.14
N ASN A 15 11.92 21.99 16.43
CA ASN A 15 11.76 22.08 14.99
C ASN A 15 12.45 20.90 14.29
N ARG A 16 13.71 20.61 14.65
CA ARG A 16 14.44 19.44 14.13
C ARG A 16 13.70 18.14 14.40
N PHE A 17 13.23 17.93 15.63
CA PHE A 17 12.50 16.72 16.00
C PHE A 17 11.21 16.52 15.16
N LEU A 18 10.44 17.58 14.96
CA LEU A 18 9.21 17.53 14.17
C LEU A 18 9.48 17.19 12.68
N HIS A 19 10.58 17.74 12.11
CA HIS A 19 10.99 17.38 10.75
C HIS A 19 11.46 15.93 10.67
N GLN A 20 12.23 15.45 11.64
CA GLN A 20 12.64 14.04 11.72
C GLN A 20 11.43 13.12 11.80
N LEU A 21 10.45 13.45 12.63
CA LEU A 21 9.22 12.69 12.79
C LEU A 21 8.41 12.66 11.48
N PHE A 22 8.31 13.80 10.79
CA PHE A 22 7.62 13.88 9.49
C PHE A 22 8.30 13.00 8.43
N ILE A 23 9.61 13.11 8.27
CA ILE A 23 10.39 12.31 7.32
C ILE A 23 10.26 10.82 7.64
N ALA A 24 10.39 10.46 8.92
CA ALA A 24 10.22 9.08 9.37
C ALA A 24 8.80 8.55 9.07
N SER A 25 7.76 9.35 9.28
CA SER A 25 6.37 8.94 9.00
C SER A 25 6.14 8.67 7.51
N VAL A 26 6.68 9.49 6.62
CA VAL A 26 6.59 9.28 5.16
C VAL A 26 7.27 7.97 4.75
N ILE A 27 8.48 7.72 5.26
CA ILE A 27 9.21 6.48 4.96
C ILE A 27 8.46 5.25 5.51
N MET A 28 7.85 5.36 6.70
CA MET A 28 7.03 4.29 7.27
C MET A 28 5.79 3.98 6.42
N VAL A 29 5.13 4.99 5.86
CA VAL A 29 3.99 4.78 4.95
C VAL A 29 4.42 4.00 3.70
N LEU A 30 5.58 4.33 3.11
CA LEU A 30 6.13 3.60 1.96
C LEU A 30 6.47 2.15 2.31
N PHE A 31 7.09 1.94 3.47
CA PHE A 31 7.40 0.61 3.98
C PHE A 31 6.14 -0.23 4.18
N PHE A 32 5.12 0.31 4.86
CA PHE A 32 3.87 -0.42 5.10
C PHE A 32 3.11 -0.70 3.81
N ASN A 33 3.10 0.24 2.86
CA ASN A 33 2.51 0.00 1.54
C ASN A 33 3.21 -1.16 0.83
N PHE A 34 4.54 -1.16 0.79
CA PHE A 34 5.31 -2.27 0.22
C PHE A 34 5.05 -3.58 0.95
N LEU A 35 5.07 -3.57 2.30
CA LEU A 35 4.82 -4.75 3.12
C LEU A 35 3.43 -5.32 2.86
N TYR A 36 2.44 -4.46 2.73
CA TYR A 36 1.07 -4.84 2.40
C TYR A 36 0.98 -5.57 1.05
N VAL A 37 1.59 -5.01 -0.01
CA VAL A 37 1.66 -5.66 -1.33
C VAL A 37 2.40 -7.00 -1.25
N LEU A 38 3.47 -7.07 -0.47
CA LEU A 38 4.25 -8.29 -0.28
C LEU A 38 3.44 -9.39 0.42
N ILE A 39 2.71 -9.06 1.48
CA ILE A 39 1.88 -10.01 2.23
C ILE A 39 0.77 -10.55 1.35
N LEU A 40 0.08 -9.69 0.60
CA LEU A 40 -0.99 -10.09 -0.30
C LEU A 40 -0.52 -10.98 -1.44
N ASN A 41 0.67 -10.72 -1.96
CA ASN A 41 1.24 -11.54 -3.02
C ASN A 41 1.69 -12.93 -2.52
N ARG A 42 1.94 -13.09 -1.23
CA ARG A 42 2.54 -14.31 -0.66
C ARG A 42 1.53 -15.26 -0.08
N ASN A 43 0.58 -15.71 -0.79
CA ASN A 43 -0.37 -16.76 -0.43
C ASN A 43 0.21 -17.78 0.60
N GLN A 44 0.33 -17.39 1.89
CA GLN A 44 0.78 -18.19 3.06
C GLN A 44 2.24 -18.72 3.10
N GLU A 45 3.11 -18.44 2.15
CA GLU A 45 4.52 -18.83 2.29
C GLU A 45 5.25 -17.96 3.32
N ARG A 46 5.97 -18.57 4.25
CA ARG A 46 6.77 -17.85 5.26
C ARG A 46 7.86 -17.00 4.61
N LEU A 47 8.01 -15.77 5.09
CA LEU A 47 9.11 -14.89 4.67
C LEU A 47 10.46 -15.54 4.98
N THR A 48 11.28 -15.77 3.96
CA THR A 48 12.65 -16.23 4.18
C THR A 48 13.46 -15.13 4.87
N LYS A 49 14.42 -15.50 5.71
CA LYS A 49 15.30 -14.56 6.43
C LYS A 49 15.96 -13.55 5.48
N ARG A 50 16.33 -13.98 4.26
CA ARG A 50 16.91 -13.11 3.22
C ARG A 50 15.91 -12.05 2.74
N THR A 51 14.67 -12.45 2.46
CA THR A 51 13.62 -11.50 2.02
C THR A 51 13.29 -10.50 3.13
N PHE A 52 13.21 -10.96 4.38
CA PHE A 52 12.98 -10.10 5.53
C PHE A 52 14.11 -9.08 5.71
N GLY A 53 15.37 -9.51 5.60
CA GLY A 53 16.53 -8.61 5.64
C GLY A 53 16.50 -7.56 4.53
N ALA A 54 16.19 -7.96 3.29
CA ALA A 54 16.11 -7.05 2.14
C ALA A 54 14.99 -6.00 2.30
N VAL A 55 13.88 -6.38 2.95
CA VAL A 55 12.75 -5.48 3.21
C VAL A 55 13.07 -4.44 4.28
N ILE A 56 13.79 -4.84 5.33
CA ILE A 56 14.10 -3.97 6.47
C ILE A 56 15.35 -3.12 6.21
N ALA A 57 16.29 -3.56 5.38
CA ALA A 57 17.54 -2.86 5.16
C ALA A 57 17.38 -1.38 4.75
N PRO A 58 16.52 -1.00 3.80
CA PRO A 58 16.31 0.41 3.45
C PRO A 58 15.78 1.23 4.63
N LEU A 59 14.86 0.65 5.42
CA LEU A 59 14.31 1.29 6.60
C LEU A 59 15.37 1.52 7.69
N ALA A 60 16.22 0.51 7.95
CA ALA A 60 17.31 0.61 8.93
C ALA A 60 18.35 1.68 8.53
N ILE A 61 18.71 1.72 7.25
CA ILE A 61 19.62 2.75 6.70
C ILE A 61 18.99 4.14 6.86
N ALA A 62 17.71 4.28 6.49
CA ALA A 62 17.00 5.55 6.64
C ALA A 62 16.94 6.00 8.10
N ALA A 63 16.64 5.10 9.03
CA ALA A 63 16.61 5.40 10.46
C ALA A 63 17.98 5.89 10.96
N ALA A 64 19.07 5.23 10.55
CA ALA A 64 20.43 5.65 10.90
C ALA A 64 20.75 7.06 10.36
N VAL A 65 20.37 7.36 9.11
CA VAL A 65 20.59 8.69 8.51
C VAL A 65 19.72 9.76 9.17
N ILE A 66 18.48 9.45 9.55
CA ILE A 66 17.58 10.38 10.24
C ILE A 66 18.12 10.73 11.64
N ILE A 67 18.68 9.76 12.34
CA ILE A 67 19.24 9.96 13.70
C ILE A 67 20.56 10.75 13.63
N ALA A 68 21.47 10.34 12.75
CA ALA A 68 22.84 10.89 12.67
C ALA A 68 22.96 12.08 11.70
N GLY A 69 22.02 12.24 10.77
CA GLY A 69 22.07 13.24 9.70
C GLY A 69 21.90 14.66 10.20
N LYS A 70 22.56 15.59 9.50
CA LYS A 70 22.33 17.03 9.68
C LYS A 70 21.12 17.45 8.86
N LEU A 71 20.22 18.19 9.48
CA LEU A 71 19.12 18.84 8.82
C LEU A 71 19.55 20.26 8.44
N GLU A 72 19.55 20.56 7.18
CA GLU A 72 19.78 21.89 6.66
C GLU A 72 18.46 22.53 6.27
N PHE A 73 18.29 23.79 6.63
CA PHE A 73 17.09 24.56 6.29
C PHE A 73 17.50 25.58 5.23
N PHE A 74 16.81 25.55 4.11
CA PHE A 74 16.88 26.61 3.13
C PHE A 74 15.80 27.64 3.45
N ALA A 75 16.21 28.82 3.89
CA ALA A 75 15.33 29.94 4.11
C ALA A 75 15.14 30.71 2.79
N SER A 76 13.92 30.85 2.33
CA SER A 76 13.54 31.71 1.22
C SER A 76 12.46 32.68 1.72
N ASP A 77 12.26 33.81 0.99
CA ASP A 77 11.17 34.76 1.27
C ASP A 77 9.78 34.13 1.34
N LYS A 78 9.63 32.91 0.81
CA LYS A 78 8.37 32.13 0.78
C LYS A 78 8.29 31.01 1.84
N GLY A 79 9.27 30.93 2.75
CA GLY A 79 9.31 29.95 3.82
C GLY A 79 10.59 29.11 3.88
N ALA A 80 10.78 28.40 4.98
CA ALA A 80 11.91 27.50 5.17
C ALA A 80 11.53 26.07 4.82
N TYR A 81 12.34 25.40 3.99
CA TYR A 81 12.15 23.97 3.71
C TYR A 81 13.33 23.16 4.19
N SER A 82 13.06 21.90 4.52
CA SER A 82 14.10 20.93 4.84
C SER A 82 14.86 20.55 3.56
N TYR A 83 16.15 20.72 3.59
CA TYR A 83 17.08 20.30 2.55
C TYR A 83 18.15 19.40 3.15
N GLY A 84 18.88 18.64 2.32
CA GLY A 84 20.01 17.85 2.76
C GLY A 84 19.76 16.35 2.80
N PRO A 85 20.78 15.57 3.21
CA PRO A 85 20.80 14.12 3.09
C PRO A 85 19.62 13.43 3.81
N MET A 86 19.12 14.02 4.88
CA MET A 86 17.97 13.49 5.62
C MET A 86 16.67 13.58 4.80
N ALA A 87 16.44 14.70 4.11
CA ALA A 87 15.27 14.86 3.23
C ALA A 87 15.39 13.99 1.98
N ASP A 88 16.60 13.83 1.44
CA ASP A 88 16.87 13.02 0.26
C ASP A 88 16.62 11.52 0.50
N MET A 89 16.69 11.06 1.76
CA MET A 89 16.38 9.67 2.11
C MET A 89 14.94 9.26 1.79
N VAL A 90 13.98 10.19 1.77
CA VAL A 90 12.59 9.91 1.34
C VAL A 90 12.58 9.48 -0.12
N TYR A 91 13.32 10.17 -0.99
CA TYR A 91 13.42 9.86 -2.41
C TYR A 91 14.13 8.54 -2.65
N VAL A 92 15.23 8.29 -1.94
CA VAL A 92 16.01 7.05 -2.06
C VAL A 92 15.20 5.84 -1.60
N CYS A 93 14.62 5.89 -0.40
CA CYS A 93 13.78 4.82 0.12
C CYS A 93 12.55 4.59 -0.74
N GLY A 94 11.91 5.67 -1.20
CA GLY A 94 10.77 5.58 -2.08
C GLY A 94 11.10 4.90 -3.40
N LEU A 95 12.22 5.23 -4.02
CA LEU A 95 12.69 4.58 -5.25
C LEU A 95 12.97 3.09 -5.02
N ILE A 96 13.62 2.73 -3.91
CA ILE A 96 13.91 1.33 -3.57
C ILE A 96 12.61 0.55 -3.41
N TYR A 97 11.65 1.02 -2.58
CA TYR A 97 10.38 0.33 -2.39
C TYR A 97 9.53 0.30 -3.66
N LEU A 98 9.60 1.33 -4.50
CA LEU A 98 8.96 1.34 -5.81
C LEU A 98 9.51 0.23 -6.69
N VAL A 99 10.83 0.13 -6.86
CA VAL A 99 11.48 -0.91 -7.66
C VAL A 99 11.15 -2.30 -7.12
N MET A 100 11.19 -2.49 -5.79
CA MET A 100 10.82 -3.75 -5.16
C MET A 100 9.35 -4.12 -5.41
N THR A 101 8.44 -3.15 -5.35
CA THR A 101 7.00 -3.36 -5.64
C THR A 101 6.78 -3.76 -7.09
N PHE A 102 7.42 -3.08 -8.03
CA PHE A 102 7.38 -3.47 -9.45
C PHE A 102 7.94 -4.87 -9.67
N GLY A 103 9.05 -5.21 -8.99
CA GLY A 103 9.61 -6.56 -9.02
C GLY A 103 8.62 -7.64 -8.58
N ILE A 104 7.78 -7.36 -7.58
CA ILE A 104 6.71 -8.28 -7.15
C ILE A 104 5.62 -8.36 -8.21
N ILE A 105 5.11 -7.22 -8.70
CA ILE A 105 3.98 -7.14 -9.64
C ILE A 105 4.31 -7.86 -10.95
N TYR A 106 5.52 -7.71 -11.47
CA TYR A 106 5.95 -8.34 -12.73
C TYR A 106 6.56 -9.73 -12.55
N SER A 107 6.64 -10.23 -11.31
CA SER A 107 7.07 -11.61 -11.05
C SER A 107 6.07 -12.60 -11.65
N LYS A 108 6.59 -13.71 -12.22
CA LYS A 108 5.77 -14.85 -12.69
C LYS A 108 4.93 -15.50 -11.56
N LYS A 109 5.33 -15.30 -10.31
CA LYS A 109 4.65 -15.81 -9.11
C LYS A 109 3.64 -14.81 -8.51
N CYS A 110 3.33 -13.72 -9.22
CA CYS A 110 2.42 -12.71 -8.73
C CYS A 110 0.98 -13.24 -8.68
N THR A 111 0.39 -13.25 -7.50
CA THR A 111 -0.99 -13.72 -7.25
C THR A 111 -2.03 -12.60 -7.25
N LEU A 112 -1.58 -11.34 -7.36
CA LEU A 112 -2.47 -10.19 -7.40
C LEU A 112 -3.33 -10.19 -8.67
N SER A 113 -4.60 -9.84 -8.54
CA SER A 113 -5.50 -9.63 -9.68
C SER A 113 -5.05 -8.47 -10.56
N SER A 114 -5.47 -8.43 -11.81
CA SER A 114 -5.12 -7.35 -12.74
C SER A 114 -5.54 -5.97 -12.21
N TYR A 115 -6.71 -5.89 -11.57
CA TYR A 115 -7.20 -4.67 -10.95
C TYR A 115 -6.30 -4.19 -9.81
N GLN A 116 -5.88 -5.10 -8.92
CA GLN A 116 -4.98 -4.79 -7.81
C GLN A 116 -3.61 -4.29 -8.30
N LYS A 117 -3.06 -4.93 -9.33
CA LYS A 117 -1.79 -4.50 -9.95
C LYS A 117 -1.89 -3.06 -10.47
N ILE A 118 -2.95 -2.77 -11.23
CA ILE A 118 -3.16 -1.43 -11.79
C ILE A 118 -3.33 -0.40 -10.67
N SER A 119 -4.11 -0.70 -9.64
CA SER A 119 -4.37 0.22 -8.53
C SER A 119 -3.09 0.56 -7.75
N VAL A 120 -2.28 -0.46 -7.44
CA VAL A 120 -0.98 -0.24 -6.77
C VAL A 120 -0.05 0.60 -7.65
N GLN A 121 0.02 0.32 -8.96
CA GLN A 121 0.84 1.08 -9.89
C GLN A 121 0.39 2.54 -9.98
N VAL A 122 -0.91 2.78 -10.17
CA VAL A 122 -1.48 4.14 -10.22
C VAL A 122 -1.16 4.91 -8.93
N GLY A 123 -1.37 4.30 -7.77
CA GLY A 123 -1.05 4.92 -6.49
C GLY A 123 0.44 5.30 -6.37
N MET A 124 1.34 4.42 -6.80
CA MET A 124 2.77 4.69 -6.78
C MET A 124 3.18 5.78 -7.78
N PHE A 125 2.58 5.84 -8.97
CA PHE A 125 2.82 6.91 -9.92
C PHE A 125 2.31 8.26 -9.43
N ILE A 126 1.16 8.31 -8.77
CA ILE A 126 0.62 9.53 -8.14
C ILE A 126 1.61 10.04 -7.07
N TRP A 127 2.11 9.14 -6.22
CA TRP A 127 3.08 9.49 -5.20
C TRP A 127 4.39 9.99 -5.82
N LEU A 128 4.94 9.30 -6.81
CA LEU A 128 6.15 9.71 -7.51
C LEU A 128 5.97 11.08 -8.18
N GLY A 129 4.84 11.29 -8.85
CA GLY A 129 4.48 12.57 -9.46
C GLY A 129 4.44 13.70 -8.43
N SER A 130 3.85 13.46 -7.25
CA SER A 130 3.82 14.44 -6.16
C SER A 130 5.22 14.81 -5.67
N LEU A 131 6.15 13.85 -5.60
CA LEU A 131 7.55 14.10 -5.24
C LEU A 131 8.27 14.95 -6.30
N VAL A 132 8.07 14.64 -7.59
CA VAL A 132 8.67 15.41 -8.68
C VAL A 132 8.18 16.86 -8.66
N VAL A 133 6.87 17.06 -8.52
CA VAL A 133 6.29 18.41 -8.41
C VAL A 133 6.82 19.14 -7.18
N GLN A 134 6.92 18.47 -6.04
CA GLN A 134 7.48 19.07 -4.83
C GLN A 134 8.97 19.43 -4.99
N ARG A 135 9.75 18.67 -5.78
CA ARG A 135 11.16 18.99 -6.06
C ARG A 135 11.29 20.26 -6.91
N ILE A 136 10.34 20.48 -7.85
CA ILE A 136 10.29 21.68 -8.72
C ILE A 136 9.73 22.88 -7.95
N PHE A 137 8.70 22.66 -7.14
CA PHE A 137 8.00 23.65 -6.33
C PHE A 137 8.09 23.31 -4.84
N PRO A 138 9.20 23.61 -4.16
CA PRO A 138 9.43 23.20 -2.77
C PRO A 138 8.41 23.77 -1.77
N THR A 139 7.73 24.87 -2.14
CA THR A 139 6.66 25.48 -1.33
C THR A 139 5.39 24.63 -1.26
N ALA A 140 5.18 23.74 -2.23
CA ALA A 140 4.03 22.87 -2.27
C ALA A 140 4.34 21.57 -1.52
N LEU A 141 3.86 21.43 -0.29
CA LEU A 141 4.04 20.22 0.55
C LEU A 141 3.15 19.07 0.05
N LEU A 142 3.45 18.55 -1.16
CA LEU A 142 2.63 17.56 -1.84
C LEU A 142 2.95 16.11 -1.47
N SER A 143 4.10 15.84 -0.84
CA SER A 143 4.52 14.47 -0.48
C SER A 143 3.51 13.76 0.43
N GLY A 144 2.97 14.47 1.42
CA GLY A 144 1.93 13.93 2.31
C GLY A 144 0.64 13.61 1.56
N LEU A 145 0.19 14.52 0.68
CA LEU A 145 -0.99 14.28 -0.16
C LEU A 145 -0.78 13.08 -1.07
N GLY A 146 0.39 12.98 -1.71
CA GLY A 146 0.74 11.84 -2.55
C GLY A 146 0.72 10.51 -1.78
N CYS A 147 1.21 10.49 -0.54
CA CYS A 147 1.12 9.32 0.34
C CYS A 147 -0.33 8.92 0.63
N VAL A 148 -1.18 9.88 0.97
CA VAL A 148 -2.61 9.63 1.26
C VAL A 148 -3.30 9.06 0.03
N LEU A 149 -3.12 9.67 -1.14
CA LEU A 149 -3.72 9.20 -2.39
C LEU A 149 -3.24 7.80 -2.77
N MET A 150 -1.94 7.50 -2.59
CA MET A 150 -1.39 6.17 -2.81
C MET A 150 -2.06 5.14 -1.89
N VAL A 151 -2.18 5.42 -0.59
CA VAL A 151 -2.84 4.52 0.37
C VAL A 151 -4.31 4.34 0.03
N LEU A 152 -5.01 5.40 -0.38
CA LEU A 152 -6.42 5.31 -0.81
C LEU A 152 -6.59 4.44 -2.06
N CYS A 153 -5.71 4.56 -3.07
CA CYS A 153 -5.73 3.69 -4.24
C CYS A 153 -5.61 2.21 -3.85
N VAL A 154 -4.69 1.91 -2.93
CA VAL A 154 -4.52 0.56 -2.42
C VAL A 154 -5.74 0.12 -1.62
N TYR A 155 -6.25 0.94 -0.70
CA TYR A 155 -7.41 0.65 0.12
C TYR A 155 -8.64 0.32 -0.73
N PHE A 156 -9.02 1.17 -1.68
CA PHE A 156 -10.17 0.91 -2.55
C PHE A 156 -10.00 -0.34 -3.41
N SER A 157 -8.77 -0.66 -3.80
CA SER A 157 -8.48 -1.88 -4.55
C SER A 157 -8.81 -3.15 -3.77
N PHE A 158 -8.73 -3.10 -2.44
CA PHE A 158 -8.95 -4.25 -1.58
C PHE A 158 -10.33 -4.26 -0.92
N GLU A 159 -10.90 -3.10 -0.62
CA GLU A 159 -12.27 -2.98 -0.10
C GLU A 159 -13.28 -3.56 -1.09
N ASN A 160 -13.07 -3.31 -2.38
CA ASN A 160 -13.90 -3.87 -3.46
C ASN A 160 -13.87 -5.42 -3.53
N GLN A 161 -12.98 -6.08 -2.78
CA GLN A 161 -13.00 -7.54 -2.66
C GLN A 161 -14.05 -8.07 -1.68
N ARG A 162 -14.45 -7.30 -0.67
CA ARG A 162 -15.52 -7.69 0.25
C ARG A 162 -16.86 -7.81 -0.47
N GLU A 163 -17.10 -6.99 -1.50
CA GLU A 163 -18.26 -7.12 -2.37
C GLU A 163 -18.31 -8.41 -3.18
N ASN A 164 -17.22 -9.17 -3.22
CA ASN A 164 -17.12 -10.43 -3.95
C ASN A 164 -17.51 -11.65 -3.12
N TYR A 165 -17.74 -11.47 -1.82
CA TYR A 165 -18.16 -12.53 -0.92
C TYR A 165 -19.62 -12.38 -0.55
N ASP A 166 -20.28 -13.50 -0.43
CA ASP A 166 -21.59 -13.58 0.17
C ASP A 166 -21.44 -13.46 1.69
N ALA A 167 -22.24 -12.57 2.30
CA ALA A 167 -22.08 -12.23 3.73
C ALA A 167 -22.44 -13.40 4.68
N GLU A 168 -23.29 -14.32 4.23
CA GLU A 168 -23.76 -15.43 5.03
C GLU A 168 -22.84 -16.65 4.91
N THR A 169 -22.44 -16.97 3.68
CA THR A 169 -21.66 -18.20 3.41
C THR A 169 -20.16 -17.96 3.39
N MET A 170 -19.71 -16.71 3.36
CA MET A 170 -18.32 -16.30 3.15
C MET A 170 -17.67 -16.90 1.89
N CYS A 171 -18.49 -17.43 0.97
CA CYS A 171 -18.08 -17.92 -0.33
C CYS A 171 -18.10 -16.79 -1.37
N PHE A 172 -17.41 -16.99 -2.48
CA PHE A 172 -17.54 -16.05 -3.60
C PHE A 172 -18.97 -15.97 -4.10
N ASN A 173 -19.47 -14.76 -4.23
CA ASN A 173 -20.77 -14.53 -4.82
C ASN A 173 -20.74 -14.70 -6.36
N ARG A 174 -21.91 -14.64 -7.00
CA ARG A 174 -22.07 -14.80 -8.44
C ARG A 174 -21.19 -13.84 -9.26
N ASN A 175 -21.06 -12.60 -8.80
CA ASN A 175 -20.27 -11.58 -9.51
C ASN A 175 -18.75 -11.90 -9.46
N ALA A 176 -18.27 -12.36 -8.31
CA ALA A 176 -16.89 -12.82 -8.17
C ALA A 176 -16.60 -14.03 -9.04
N PHE A 177 -17.53 -15.00 -9.10
CA PHE A 177 -17.41 -16.16 -9.96
C PHE A 177 -17.25 -15.76 -11.44
N HIS A 178 -18.16 -14.90 -11.95
CA HIS A 178 -18.06 -14.44 -13.33
C HIS A 178 -16.76 -13.71 -13.64
N ARG A 179 -16.29 -12.88 -12.71
CA ARG A 179 -15.02 -12.13 -12.87
C ARG A 179 -13.83 -13.08 -12.90
N GLN A 180 -13.76 -14.06 -12.01
CA GLN A 180 -12.70 -15.06 -11.99
C GLN A 180 -12.72 -15.91 -13.25
N MET A 181 -13.89 -16.35 -13.69
CA MET A 181 -14.04 -17.10 -14.93
C MET A 181 -13.50 -16.34 -16.14
N ALA A 182 -13.86 -15.05 -16.25
CA ALA A 182 -13.37 -14.18 -17.32
C ALA A 182 -11.84 -14.04 -17.28
N GLU A 183 -11.25 -13.93 -16.08
CA GLU A 183 -9.79 -13.83 -15.92
C GLU A 183 -9.07 -15.14 -16.31
N TYR A 184 -9.59 -16.30 -15.90
CA TYR A 184 -9.04 -17.60 -16.29
C TYR A 184 -9.12 -17.81 -17.81
N TYR A 185 -10.24 -17.43 -18.41
CA TYR A 185 -10.45 -17.53 -19.86
C TYR A 185 -9.48 -16.61 -20.63
N ALA A 186 -9.36 -15.34 -20.20
CA ALA A 186 -8.46 -14.37 -20.83
C ALA A 186 -6.98 -14.82 -20.76
N ASN A 187 -6.60 -15.45 -19.65
CA ASN A 187 -5.23 -15.95 -19.43
C ASN A 187 -5.01 -17.35 -19.99
N ARG A 188 -5.98 -17.95 -20.68
CA ARG A 188 -5.92 -19.32 -21.25
C ARG A 188 -5.49 -20.37 -20.22
N LYS A 189 -5.89 -20.23 -18.96
CA LYS A 189 -5.60 -21.20 -17.91
C LYS A 189 -6.62 -22.34 -17.97
N PRO A 190 -6.18 -23.62 -17.79
CA PRO A 190 -7.12 -24.74 -17.72
C PRO A 190 -8.04 -24.55 -16.50
N LEU A 191 -9.32 -24.79 -16.71
CA LEU A 191 -10.36 -24.65 -15.69
C LEU A 191 -11.31 -25.82 -15.76
N SER A 192 -11.66 -26.38 -14.60
CA SER A 192 -12.74 -27.36 -14.46
C SER A 192 -13.79 -26.77 -13.52
N ILE A 193 -15.06 -26.86 -13.91
CA ILE A 193 -16.18 -26.37 -13.12
C ILE A 193 -16.95 -27.59 -12.59
N VAL A 194 -17.12 -27.65 -11.26
CA VAL A 194 -17.97 -28.63 -10.61
C VAL A 194 -19.17 -27.89 -10.05
N ASN A 195 -20.36 -28.25 -10.52
CA ASN A 195 -21.62 -27.71 -10.01
C ASN A 195 -22.21 -28.70 -9.01
N VAL A 196 -22.42 -28.24 -7.77
CA VAL A 196 -23.05 -29.03 -6.71
C VAL A 196 -24.40 -28.38 -6.38
N THR A 197 -25.48 -29.14 -6.54
CA THR A 197 -26.83 -28.66 -6.25
C THR A 197 -27.42 -29.52 -5.12
N LEU A 198 -28.00 -28.86 -4.13
CA LEU A 198 -28.76 -29.56 -3.07
C LEU A 198 -30.17 -29.79 -3.58
N GLU A 199 -30.56 -31.05 -3.69
CA GLU A 199 -31.96 -31.42 -3.99
C GLU A 199 -32.85 -31.14 -2.77
N ASN A 200 -34.08 -30.70 -3.05
CA ASN A 200 -35.09 -30.41 -2.01
C ASN A 200 -34.69 -29.28 -1.02
N TYR A 201 -33.82 -28.36 -1.41
CA TYR A 201 -33.43 -27.24 -0.55
C TYR A 201 -34.60 -26.45 0.03
N GLU A 202 -35.62 -26.14 -0.80
CA GLU A 202 -36.83 -25.43 -0.35
C GLU A 202 -37.61 -26.21 0.70
N ARG A 203 -37.68 -27.52 0.57
CA ARG A 203 -38.38 -28.38 1.52
C ARG A 203 -37.64 -28.49 2.86
N ILE A 204 -36.32 -28.55 2.82
CA ILE A 204 -35.49 -28.57 4.02
C ILE A 204 -35.59 -27.21 4.74
N ASN A 205 -35.57 -26.12 3.99
CA ASN A 205 -35.67 -24.78 4.52
C ASN A 205 -37.04 -24.48 5.16
N THR A 206 -38.11 -24.97 4.56
CA THR A 206 -39.51 -24.87 5.11
C THR A 206 -39.70 -25.74 6.35
N MET A 207 -39.07 -26.92 6.41
CA MET A 207 -39.26 -27.85 7.55
C MET A 207 -38.38 -27.47 8.77
N TYR A 208 -37.19 -26.95 8.56
CA TYR A 208 -36.19 -26.74 9.63
C TYR A 208 -35.78 -25.28 9.85
N GLY A 209 -36.22 -24.35 8.99
CA GLY A 209 -35.88 -22.94 9.05
C GLY A 209 -34.45 -22.62 8.59
N HIS A 210 -34.19 -21.35 8.31
CA HIS A 210 -32.89 -20.87 7.82
C HIS A 210 -31.75 -21.15 8.81
N CYS A 211 -32.00 -21.21 10.12
CA CYS A 211 -30.95 -21.36 11.14
C CYS A 211 -30.19 -22.69 11.11
N LEU A 212 -30.81 -23.79 10.66
CA LEU A 212 -30.18 -25.10 10.72
C LEU A 212 -29.22 -25.40 9.57
N LEU A 213 -29.34 -24.69 8.46
CA LEU A 213 -28.50 -24.83 7.28
C LEU A 213 -27.13 -24.14 7.42
N TYR A 214 -26.99 -23.23 8.38
CA TYR A 214 -25.76 -22.44 8.60
C TYR A 214 -24.93 -22.87 9.82
N THR A 215 -25.38 -23.89 10.58
CA THR A 215 -24.71 -24.34 11.80
C THR A 215 -23.96 -25.68 11.67
N SER A 216 -23.81 -26.19 10.46
CA SER A 216 -23.04 -27.45 10.23
C SER A 216 -21.78 -27.21 9.45
#